data_3e365ecb169bb59c080a01ce064c2316
#
_entry.id   3e365ecb169bb59c080a01ce064c2316
#
_cell.length_a   1.000
_cell.length_b   1.000
_cell.length_c   1.000
_cell.angle_alpha   90.00
_cell.angle_beta   90.00
_cell.angle_gamma   90.00
#
_symmetry.space_group_name_H-M   'P 1'
#
loop_
_entity.id
_entity.type
_entity.pdbx_description
1 polymer ?
#
loop_
_entity_poly.entity_id
_entity_poly.type
_entity_poly.pdbx_seq_one_letter_code
_entity_poly.pdbx_strand_id
1 'polypeptide(L)'
;VSRSDGPLNPWELLSWISGLSDRNTLCVDCGAGTTGTANFLAKTFDRSIALDINPVLGSCAKNVETLTGSANSLPFDAESVDLLISVQAFHHFDREQHLSQALKVIRPGGVFAALCWGEMQIPDPVRNAYASVFNAIAPYWETERARVLAGYPDLLIPGQRIELAPAYRSHRVSLDQFEEIIAGWSGLQSALRAGVDLPEPKEDDLEKLDTSFEVRWPFIGKVFQM
;
A
#
# COMPACT_ATOMS: atom_id res chain seq x y z
N VAL A 1 -13.55 -15.74 12.93
CA VAL A 1 -13.86 -14.30 12.99
C VAL A 1 -15.04 -14.07 12.06
N SER A 2 -16.21 -13.64 12.59
CA SER A 2 -17.38 -13.29 11.77
C SER A 2 -16.97 -12.12 10.84
N ARG A 3 -17.05 -12.34 9.52
CA ARG A 3 -16.86 -11.26 8.54
C ARG A 3 -17.90 -10.17 8.84
N SER A 4 -17.44 -8.94 9.04
CA SER A 4 -18.30 -7.77 8.89
C SER A 4 -18.81 -7.75 7.44
N ASP A 5 -20.09 -7.51 7.20
CA ASP A 5 -20.70 -7.48 5.86
C ASP A 5 -20.23 -6.29 5.00
N GLY A 6 -19.19 -5.58 5.41
CA GLY A 6 -18.61 -4.41 4.74
C GLY A 6 -17.12 -4.54 4.41
N PRO A 7 -16.58 -3.57 3.66
CA PRO A 7 -15.16 -3.52 3.36
C PRO A 7 -14.33 -3.31 4.62
N LEU A 8 -13.15 -3.94 4.67
CA LEU A 8 -12.25 -3.88 5.79
C LEU A 8 -11.54 -2.51 5.86
N ASN A 9 -11.17 -2.09 7.06
CA ASN A 9 -10.16 -1.03 7.23
C ASN A 9 -8.75 -1.62 7.07
N PRO A 10 -7.68 -0.77 6.98
CA PRO A 10 -6.31 -1.26 6.77
C PRO A 10 -5.85 -2.31 7.77
N TRP A 11 -6.20 -2.14 9.03
CA TRP A 11 -5.77 -3.04 10.10
C TRP A 11 -6.52 -4.37 10.08
N GLU A 12 -7.80 -4.34 9.75
CA GLU A 12 -8.61 -5.55 9.53
C GLU A 12 -8.10 -6.34 8.33
N LEU A 13 -7.67 -5.65 7.25
CA LEU A 13 -7.04 -6.31 6.10
C LEU A 13 -5.74 -7.00 6.50
N LEU A 14 -4.86 -6.33 7.25
CA LEU A 14 -3.62 -6.93 7.73
C LEU A 14 -3.89 -8.12 8.68
N SER A 15 -4.91 -8.00 9.54
CA SER A 15 -5.33 -9.11 10.40
C SER A 15 -5.85 -10.30 9.59
N TRP A 16 -6.63 -10.03 8.53
CA TRP A 16 -7.11 -11.07 7.63
C TRP A 16 -5.96 -11.77 6.90
N ILE A 17 -4.99 -11.01 6.36
CA ILE A 17 -3.80 -11.57 5.70
C ILE A 17 -2.97 -12.42 6.68
N SER A 18 -2.79 -11.93 7.92
CA SER A 18 -2.07 -12.67 8.97
C SER A 18 -2.69 -14.04 9.26
N GLY A 19 -4.02 -14.15 9.16
CA GLY A 19 -4.77 -15.38 9.37
C GLY A 19 -4.72 -16.38 8.20
N LEU A 20 -4.08 -16.02 7.08
CA LEU A 20 -3.89 -16.93 5.94
C LEU A 20 -2.70 -17.87 6.13
N SER A 21 -1.74 -17.49 6.97
CA SER A 21 -0.64 -18.38 7.38
C SER A 21 -1.11 -19.37 8.46
N ASP A 22 -0.68 -20.61 8.36
CA ASP A 22 -0.98 -21.65 9.35
C ASP A 22 -0.02 -21.62 10.56
N ARG A 23 1.01 -20.75 10.53
CA ARG A 23 1.98 -20.50 11.60
C ARG A 23 2.25 -19.00 11.74
N ASN A 24 2.65 -18.60 12.94
CA ASN A 24 2.82 -17.19 13.30
C ASN A 24 4.17 -16.93 14.00
N THR A 25 5.26 -17.55 13.53
CA THR A 25 6.58 -17.39 14.14
C THR A 25 7.27 -16.12 13.64
N LEU A 26 7.33 -15.90 12.32
CA LEU A 26 8.08 -14.80 11.73
C LEU A 26 7.30 -14.12 10.61
N CYS A 27 7.09 -12.81 10.73
CA CYS A 27 6.68 -11.97 9.61
C CYS A 27 7.75 -10.93 9.25
N VAL A 28 7.78 -10.56 7.97
CA VAL A 28 8.71 -9.56 7.43
C VAL A 28 7.91 -8.54 6.61
N ASP A 29 7.99 -7.28 7.00
CA ASP A 29 7.48 -6.12 6.26
C ASP A 29 8.63 -5.54 5.43
N CYS A 30 8.60 -5.76 4.10
CA CYS A 30 9.62 -5.32 3.16
C CYS A 30 9.31 -3.96 2.57
N GLY A 31 10.25 -3.02 2.67
CA GLY A 31 10.04 -1.62 2.33
C GLY A 31 9.17 -0.93 3.37
N ALA A 32 9.47 -1.19 4.64
CA ALA A 32 8.62 -0.80 5.76
C ALA A 32 8.50 0.71 5.94
N GLY A 33 9.55 1.49 5.60
CA GLY A 33 9.63 2.94 5.84
C GLY A 33 9.48 3.31 7.32
N THR A 34 8.41 2.80 7.95
CA THR A 34 8.12 2.98 9.37
C THR A 34 7.79 1.65 10.05
N THR A 35 7.81 1.63 11.37
CA THR A 35 7.47 0.43 12.16
C THR A 35 5.96 0.12 12.24
N GLY A 36 5.10 0.90 11.58
CA GLY A 36 3.64 0.82 11.75
C GLY A 36 3.04 -0.55 11.42
N THR A 37 3.31 -1.07 10.22
CA THR A 37 2.83 -2.39 9.78
C THR A 37 3.44 -3.50 10.63
N ALA A 38 4.76 -3.47 10.85
CA ALA A 38 5.45 -4.47 11.66
C ALA A 38 4.94 -4.53 13.11
N ASN A 39 4.71 -3.36 13.75
CA ASN A 39 4.12 -3.28 15.09
C ASN A 39 2.69 -3.86 15.14
N PHE A 40 1.91 -3.67 14.08
CA PHE A 40 0.59 -4.26 14.02
C PHE A 40 0.66 -5.78 13.90
N LEU A 41 1.49 -6.29 12.99
CA LEU A 41 1.68 -7.73 12.74
C LEU A 41 2.27 -8.45 13.97
N ALA A 42 3.07 -7.77 14.76
CA ALA A 42 3.63 -8.27 16.02
C ALA A 42 2.56 -8.66 17.07
N LYS A 43 1.29 -8.29 16.86
CA LYS A 43 0.17 -8.77 17.69
C LYS A 43 -0.21 -10.22 17.39
N THR A 44 0.17 -10.71 16.22
CA THR A 44 -0.15 -12.06 15.73
C THR A 44 1.10 -12.93 15.65
N PHE A 45 2.24 -12.37 15.24
CA PHE A 45 3.49 -13.12 15.07
C PHE A 45 4.40 -13.01 16.29
N ASP A 46 5.12 -14.08 16.59
CA ASP A 46 6.11 -14.10 17.69
C ASP A 46 7.24 -13.10 17.46
N ARG A 47 7.62 -12.91 16.20
CA ARG A 47 8.66 -11.97 15.75
C ARG A 47 8.22 -11.26 14.48
N SER A 48 8.39 -9.94 14.43
CA SER A 48 8.08 -9.10 13.28
C SER A 48 9.30 -8.26 12.90
N ILE A 49 9.68 -8.29 11.63
CA ILE A 49 10.82 -7.56 11.10
C ILE A 49 10.33 -6.44 10.18
N ALA A 50 10.72 -5.21 10.46
CA ALA A 50 10.56 -4.08 9.56
C ALA A 50 11.87 -3.90 8.78
N LEU A 51 11.91 -4.33 7.51
CA LEU A 51 13.07 -4.24 6.64
C LEU A 51 12.89 -3.11 5.64
N ASP A 52 13.89 -2.22 5.55
CA ASP A 52 13.95 -1.16 4.55
C ASP A 52 15.40 -0.89 4.14
N ILE A 53 15.61 -0.39 2.92
CA ILE A 53 16.93 0.01 2.45
C ILE A 53 17.46 1.25 3.21
N ASN A 54 16.56 2.07 3.72
CA ASN A 54 16.83 3.19 4.59
C ASN A 54 16.56 2.82 6.06
N PRO A 55 17.08 3.58 7.03
CA PRO A 55 16.73 3.39 8.43
C PRO A 55 15.21 3.50 8.65
N VAL A 56 14.63 2.46 9.24
CA VAL A 56 13.19 2.41 9.54
C VAL A 56 12.85 3.38 10.68
N LEU A 57 11.81 4.18 10.49
CA LEU A 57 11.38 5.20 11.44
C LEU A 57 10.28 4.67 12.38
N GLY A 58 10.31 5.10 13.63
CA GLY A 58 9.29 4.82 14.64
C GLY A 58 9.79 3.96 15.80
N SER A 59 8.97 3.83 16.83
CA SER A 59 9.24 2.96 17.99
C SER A 59 8.85 1.53 17.70
N CYS A 60 9.61 0.58 18.22
CA CYS A 60 9.34 -0.85 18.09
C CYS A 60 8.58 -1.40 19.31
N ALA A 61 7.58 -2.24 19.07
CA ALA A 61 7.04 -3.13 20.07
C ALA A 61 8.12 -4.16 20.50
N LYS A 62 7.90 -4.86 21.62
CA LYS A 62 8.91 -5.75 22.22
C LYS A 62 9.44 -6.84 21.27
N ASN A 63 8.60 -7.33 20.38
CA ASN A 63 8.90 -8.40 19.41
C ASN A 63 9.02 -7.87 17.97
N VAL A 64 9.28 -6.57 17.80
CA VAL A 64 9.57 -5.92 16.53
C VAL A 64 11.03 -5.55 16.46
N GLU A 65 11.66 -5.90 15.36
CA GLU A 65 13.04 -5.53 15.04
C GLU A 65 13.07 -4.72 13.74
N THR A 66 13.94 -3.72 13.67
CA THR A 66 14.23 -2.99 12.42
C THR A 66 15.49 -3.53 11.79
N LEU A 67 15.48 -3.69 10.49
CA LEU A 67 16.62 -4.16 9.72
C LEU A 67 16.86 -3.24 8.53
N THR A 68 18.04 -2.66 8.44
CA THR A 68 18.45 -1.93 7.23
C THR A 68 19.03 -2.91 6.23
N GLY A 69 18.37 -3.03 5.06
CA GLY A 69 18.77 -3.98 4.04
C GLY A 69 17.89 -3.89 2.80
N SER A 70 18.34 -4.55 1.74
CA SER A 70 17.62 -4.57 0.46
C SER A 70 16.56 -5.67 0.45
N ALA A 71 15.36 -5.34 -0.03
CA ALA A 71 14.33 -6.33 -0.34
C ALA A 71 14.76 -7.34 -1.42
N ASN A 72 15.78 -6.98 -2.22
CA ASN A 72 16.34 -7.85 -3.26
C ASN A 72 17.38 -8.85 -2.73
N SER A 73 17.69 -8.80 -1.43
CA SER A 73 18.64 -9.72 -0.76
C SER A 73 18.18 -9.93 0.68
N LEU A 74 17.25 -10.86 0.86
CA LEU A 74 16.62 -11.12 2.15
C LEU A 74 17.54 -11.96 3.04
N PRO A 75 17.97 -11.46 4.23
CA PRO A 75 18.93 -12.13 5.10
C PRO A 75 18.22 -13.11 6.05
N PHE A 76 17.35 -13.96 5.51
CA PHE A 76 16.61 -14.97 6.27
C PHE A 76 16.95 -16.37 5.76
N ASP A 77 16.88 -17.34 6.65
CA ASP A 77 17.06 -18.73 6.29
C ASP A 77 15.97 -19.21 5.30
N ALA A 78 16.28 -20.22 4.52
CA ALA A 78 15.30 -20.81 3.63
C ALA A 78 14.11 -21.36 4.44
N GLU A 79 12.90 -21.15 3.92
CA GLU A 79 11.66 -21.66 4.52
C GLU A 79 11.44 -21.25 5.98
N SER A 80 11.88 -20.04 6.37
CA SER A 80 11.78 -19.52 7.74
C SER A 80 10.69 -18.49 7.95
N VAL A 81 10.18 -17.87 6.88
CA VAL A 81 9.23 -16.76 6.94
C VAL A 81 7.80 -17.25 6.75
N ASP A 82 6.91 -16.91 7.67
CA ASP A 82 5.49 -17.26 7.63
C ASP A 82 4.67 -16.24 6.81
N LEU A 83 5.03 -14.95 6.90
CA LEU A 83 4.42 -13.87 6.11
C LEU A 83 5.50 -12.91 5.62
N LEU A 84 5.64 -12.79 4.30
CA LEU A 84 6.41 -11.74 3.66
C LEU A 84 5.44 -10.76 3.02
N ILE A 85 5.41 -9.54 3.53
CA ILE A 85 4.49 -8.50 3.08
C ILE A 85 5.23 -7.25 2.63
N SER A 86 4.71 -6.57 1.62
CA SER A 86 5.14 -5.24 1.21
C SER A 86 3.91 -4.37 1.01
N VAL A 87 3.86 -3.22 1.71
CA VAL A 87 2.78 -2.24 1.62
C VAL A 87 3.33 -0.94 1.05
N GLN A 88 2.89 -0.55 -0.14
CA GLN A 88 3.33 0.65 -0.86
C GLN A 88 4.81 0.67 -1.28
N ALA A 89 5.49 -0.46 -1.37
CA ALA A 89 6.92 -0.48 -1.67
C ALA A 89 7.31 -1.45 -2.80
N PHE A 90 6.53 -2.49 -3.06
CA PHE A 90 6.89 -3.56 -4.02
C PHE A 90 7.26 -3.04 -5.43
N HIS A 91 6.66 -1.94 -5.88
CA HIS A 91 6.95 -1.33 -7.18
C HIS A 91 8.34 -0.67 -7.28
N HIS A 92 9.03 -0.47 -6.14
CA HIS A 92 10.40 0.05 -6.09
C HIS A 92 11.46 -1.06 -6.11
N PHE A 93 11.06 -2.33 -6.00
CA PHE A 93 12.00 -3.45 -5.93
C PHE A 93 12.41 -3.92 -7.34
N ASP A 94 13.60 -4.50 -7.43
CA ASP A 94 13.91 -5.42 -8.55
C ASP A 94 13.04 -6.66 -8.34
N ARG A 95 11.99 -6.77 -9.14
CA ARG A 95 10.94 -7.78 -8.93
C ARG A 95 11.45 -9.20 -9.12
N GLU A 96 12.31 -9.43 -10.11
CA GLU A 96 12.86 -10.76 -10.36
C GLU A 96 13.71 -11.21 -9.18
N GLN A 97 14.62 -10.35 -8.73
CA GLN A 97 15.47 -10.63 -7.58
C GLN A 97 14.66 -10.79 -6.31
N HIS A 98 13.73 -9.85 -6.03
CA HIS A 98 12.88 -9.93 -4.83
C HIS A 98 12.06 -11.22 -4.78
N LEU A 99 11.40 -11.59 -5.89
CA LEU A 99 10.57 -12.79 -5.95
C LEU A 99 11.42 -14.06 -5.80
N SER A 100 12.62 -14.09 -6.40
CA SER A 100 13.57 -15.20 -6.19
C SER A 100 13.93 -15.37 -4.71
N GLN A 101 14.19 -14.27 -4.00
CA GLN A 101 14.45 -14.29 -2.56
C GLN A 101 13.20 -14.68 -1.76
N ALA A 102 12.04 -14.11 -2.09
CA ALA A 102 10.76 -14.43 -1.42
C ALA A 102 10.46 -15.93 -1.48
N LEU A 103 10.58 -16.53 -2.68
CA LEU A 103 10.36 -17.96 -2.89
C LEU A 103 11.33 -18.86 -2.10
N LYS A 104 12.53 -18.35 -1.80
CA LYS A 104 13.51 -19.07 -1.00
C LYS A 104 13.19 -19.02 0.48
N VAL A 105 12.78 -17.85 0.99
CA VAL A 105 12.65 -17.62 2.44
C VAL A 105 11.26 -17.95 2.99
N ILE A 106 10.21 -17.83 2.17
CA ILE A 106 8.86 -18.20 2.59
C ILE A 106 8.75 -19.72 2.66
N ARG A 107 8.25 -20.22 3.78
CA ARG A 107 8.05 -21.66 3.95
C ARG A 107 6.80 -22.18 3.23
N PRO A 108 6.66 -23.49 3.00
CA PRO A 108 5.40 -24.09 2.60
C PRO A 108 4.26 -23.72 3.58
N GLY A 109 3.09 -23.29 3.07
CA GLY A 109 1.97 -22.78 3.86
C GLY A 109 2.14 -21.33 4.34
N GLY A 110 3.26 -20.68 4.06
CA GLY A 110 3.47 -19.26 4.31
C GLY A 110 2.77 -18.37 3.28
N VAL A 111 2.81 -17.05 3.49
CA VAL A 111 2.06 -16.07 2.69
C VAL A 111 3.00 -15.02 2.11
N PHE A 112 2.82 -14.72 0.83
CA PHE A 112 3.37 -13.55 0.16
C PHE A 112 2.25 -12.54 -0.08
N ALA A 113 2.47 -11.25 0.26
CA ALA A 113 1.52 -10.17 0.00
C ALA A 113 2.21 -8.92 -0.53
N ALA A 114 1.81 -8.46 -1.72
CA ALA A 114 2.21 -7.16 -2.27
C ALA A 114 0.98 -6.27 -2.40
N LEU A 115 0.90 -5.22 -1.58
CA LEU A 115 -0.25 -4.34 -1.46
C LEU A 115 0.11 -2.91 -1.82
N CYS A 116 -0.84 -2.20 -2.39
CA CYS A 116 -0.74 -0.77 -2.63
C CYS A 116 -2.11 -0.09 -2.52
N TRP A 117 -2.09 1.24 -2.46
CA TRP A 117 -3.29 2.05 -2.58
C TRP A 117 -3.71 2.13 -4.04
N GLY A 118 -4.98 1.90 -4.29
CA GLY A 118 -5.61 2.19 -5.56
C GLY A 118 -5.87 3.68 -5.74
N GLU A 119 -6.56 4.00 -6.82
CA GLU A 119 -6.92 5.38 -7.12
C GLU A 119 -7.85 5.96 -6.06
N MET A 120 -7.57 7.20 -5.65
CA MET A 120 -8.40 7.91 -4.68
C MET A 120 -9.83 8.09 -5.23
N GLN A 121 -10.79 7.65 -4.45
CA GLN A 121 -12.21 7.83 -4.71
C GLN A 121 -12.69 9.07 -3.97
N ILE A 122 -13.31 9.98 -4.70
CA ILE A 122 -13.83 11.26 -4.22
C ILE A 122 -15.26 11.46 -4.72
N PRO A 123 -16.08 12.28 -4.05
CA PRO A 123 -17.42 12.61 -4.51
C PRO A 123 -17.43 13.24 -5.90
N ASP A 124 -18.47 12.98 -6.69
CA ASP A 124 -18.59 13.51 -8.05
C ASP A 124 -18.50 15.05 -8.14
N PRO A 125 -19.07 15.85 -7.22
CA PRO A 125 -18.88 17.30 -7.27
C PRO A 125 -17.40 17.70 -7.19
N VAL A 126 -16.61 17.09 -6.30
CA VAL A 126 -15.16 17.34 -6.20
C VAL A 126 -14.45 16.88 -7.48
N ARG A 127 -14.79 15.69 -7.98
CA ARG A 127 -14.21 15.16 -9.22
C ARG A 127 -14.46 16.10 -10.41
N ASN A 128 -15.68 16.62 -10.52
CA ASN A 128 -16.08 17.52 -11.62
C ASN A 128 -15.37 18.88 -11.50
N ALA A 129 -15.29 19.43 -10.27
CA ALA A 129 -14.60 20.68 -10.01
C ALA A 129 -13.11 20.63 -10.40
N TYR A 130 -12.44 19.54 -10.03
CA TYR A 130 -10.99 19.34 -10.26
C TYR A 130 -10.66 18.61 -11.58
N ALA A 131 -11.64 18.35 -12.46
CA ALA A 131 -11.41 17.58 -13.67
C ALA A 131 -10.35 18.23 -14.59
N SER A 132 -10.34 19.56 -14.70
CA SER A 132 -9.34 20.32 -15.48
C SER A 132 -7.93 20.16 -14.89
N VAL A 133 -7.79 20.24 -13.56
CA VAL A 133 -6.53 20.03 -12.85
C VAL A 133 -6.02 18.60 -13.06
N PHE A 134 -6.89 17.59 -12.87
CA PHE A 134 -6.53 16.20 -13.06
C PHE A 134 -6.10 15.88 -14.50
N ASN A 135 -6.79 16.45 -15.49
CA ASN A 135 -6.39 16.30 -16.89
C ASN A 135 -5.05 16.98 -17.18
N ALA A 136 -4.77 18.13 -16.59
CA ALA A 136 -3.50 18.85 -16.78
C ALA A 136 -2.31 18.08 -16.21
N ILE A 137 -2.48 17.37 -15.08
CA ILE A 137 -1.42 16.60 -14.45
C ILE A 137 -1.30 15.17 -14.99
N ALA A 138 -2.30 14.66 -15.72
CA ALA A 138 -2.33 13.28 -16.19
C ALA A 138 -1.07 12.82 -16.95
N PRO A 139 -0.45 13.64 -17.84
CA PRO A 139 0.78 13.25 -18.54
C PRO A 139 2.03 13.19 -17.66
N TYR A 140 1.98 13.69 -16.43
CA TYR A 140 3.12 13.85 -15.53
C TYR A 140 3.22 12.78 -14.45
N TRP A 141 2.29 11.81 -14.46
CA TRP A 141 2.38 10.65 -13.59
C TRP A 141 3.51 9.71 -14.06
N GLU A 142 4.14 9.05 -13.10
CA GLU A 142 5.14 8.02 -13.37
C GLU A 142 4.52 6.84 -14.16
N THR A 143 5.30 6.26 -15.08
CA THR A 143 4.85 5.15 -15.93
C THR A 143 4.38 3.94 -15.11
N GLU A 144 5.06 3.66 -14.00
CA GLU A 144 4.72 2.54 -13.10
C GLU A 144 3.36 2.72 -12.40
N ARG A 145 2.83 3.96 -12.31
CA ARG A 145 1.54 4.22 -11.66
C ARG A 145 0.40 3.37 -12.24
N ALA A 146 0.30 3.25 -13.54
CA ALA A 146 -0.74 2.45 -14.19
C ALA A 146 -0.70 0.98 -13.75
N ARG A 147 0.50 0.43 -13.61
CA ARG A 147 0.74 -0.94 -13.15
C ARG A 147 0.40 -1.13 -11.66
N VAL A 148 0.78 -0.15 -10.83
CA VAL A 148 0.41 -0.11 -9.41
C VAL A 148 -1.10 -0.09 -9.28
N LEU A 149 -1.79 0.83 -9.99
CA LEU A 149 -3.24 0.96 -9.96
C LEU A 149 -3.99 -0.27 -10.50
N ALA A 150 -3.36 -1.06 -11.38
CA ALA A 150 -3.88 -2.35 -11.82
C ALA A 150 -3.61 -3.50 -10.82
N GLY A 151 -3.01 -3.22 -9.65
CA GLY A 151 -2.75 -4.20 -8.60
C GLY A 151 -1.75 -5.27 -9.00
N TYR A 152 -0.68 -4.89 -9.71
CA TYR A 152 0.39 -5.79 -10.18
C TYR A 152 -0.15 -6.95 -11.03
N PRO A 153 -0.79 -6.70 -12.19
CA PRO A 153 -1.49 -7.73 -12.97
C PRO A 153 -0.57 -8.87 -13.44
N ASP A 154 0.68 -8.57 -13.66
CA ASP A 154 1.75 -9.47 -14.12
C ASP A 154 2.55 -10.14 -12.98
N LEU A 155 2.18 -9.89 -11.73
CA LEU A 155 2.77 -10.60 -10.59
C LEU A 155 2.20 -12.02 -10.52
N LEU A 156 3.04 -12.97 -10.88
CA LEU A 156 2.76 -14.42 -10.84
C LEU A 156 3.90 -15.10 -10.08
N ILE A 157 3.54 -15.86 -9.05
CA ILE A 157 4.47 -16.71 -8.31
C ILE A 157 3.81 -18.08 -8.09
N PRO A 158 4.60 -19.14 -7.84
CA PRO A 158 4.05 -20.42 -7.39
C PRO A 158 3.19 -20.25 -6.13
N GLY A 159 2.19 -21.11 -5.97
CA GLY A 159 1.27 -21.08 -4.83
C GLY A 159 -0.17 -20.76 -5.23
N GLN A 160 -1.06 -20.80 -4.25
CA GLN A 160 -2.45 -20.48 -4.44
C GLN A 160 -2.68 -18.97 -4.36
N ARG A 161 -3.14 -18.36 -5.45
CA ARG A 161 -3.59 -16.97 -5.41
C ARG A 161 -4.85 -16.86 -4.55
N ILE A 162 -4.80 -15.96 -3.58
CA ILE A 162 -5.94 -15.61 -2.72
C ILE A 162 -6.54 -14.30 -3.22
N GLU A 163 -7.84 -14.25 -3.40
CA GLU A 163 -8.52 -13.01 -3.74
C GLU A 163 -8.48 -12.05 -2.55
N LEU A 164 -8.01 -10.82 -2.80
CA LEU A 164 -7.89 -9.80 -1.77
C LEU A 164 -9.28 -9.39 -1.27
N ALA A 165 -9.49 -9.44 0.04
CA ALA A 165 -10.72 -8.95 0.63
C ALA A 165 -10.86 -7.43 0.36
N PRO A 166 -12.05 -6.94 -0.02
CA PRO A 166 -12.26 -5.51 -0.22
C PRO A 166 -11.89 -4.72 1.04
N ALA A 167 -11.01 -3.73 0.88
CA ALA A 167 -10.53 -2.89 1.99
C ALA A 167 -10.29 -1.46 1.52
N TYR A 168 -10.52 -0.50 2.42
CA TYR A 168 -10.36 0.93 2.14
C TYR A 168 -9.70 1.62 3.33
N ARG A 169 -8.83 2.58 3.00
CA ARG A 169 -8.51 3.67 3.91
C ARG A 169 -9.43 4.83 3.59
N SER A 170 -10.16 5.37 4.57
CA SER A 170 -11.01 6.53 4.35
C SER A 170 -10.75 7.62 5.39
N HIS A 171 -10.95 8.87 4.96
CA HIS A 171 -10.87 10.05 5.80
C HIS A 171 -11.99 11.02 5.40
N ARG A 172 -12.54 11.72 6.39
CA ARG A 172 -13.30 12.94 6.12
C ARG A 172 -12.33 14.11 6.10
N VAL A 173 -12.42 14.92 5.04
CA VAL A 173 -11.53 16.06 4.82
C VAL A 173 -12.33 17.30 4.44
N SER A 174 -11.84 18.48 4.81
CA SER A 174 -12.30 19.74 4.23
C SER A 174 -11.70 19.92 2.82
N LEU A 175 -12.17 20.94 2.10
CA LEU A 175 -11.60 21.27 0.81
C LEU A 175 -10.11 21.61 0.92
N ASP A 176 -9.71 22.43 1.88
CA ASP A 176 -8.30 22.79 2.12
C ASP A 176 -7.43 21.56 2.36
N GLN A 177 -7.91 20.62 3.18
CA GLN A 177 -7.19 19.35 3.45
C GLN A 177 -7.11 18.46 2.21
N PHE A 178 -8.14 18.47 1.37
CA PHE A 178 -8.10 17.77 0.08
C PHE A 178 -7.05 18.38 -0.85
N GLU A 179 -6.98 19.71 -0.92
CA GLU A 179 -5.98 20.42 -1.69
C GLU A 179 -4.55 20.13 -1.20
N GLU A 180 -4.33 20.07 0.11
CA GLU A 180 -3.06 19.62 0.68
C GLU A 180 -2.71 18.19 0.26
N ILE A 181 -3.69 17.28 0.21
CA ILE A 181 -3.47 15.89 -0.25
C ILE A 181 -3.04 15.87 -1.71
N ILE A 182 -3.77 16.54 -2.60
CA ILE A 182 -3.43 16.55 -4.04
C ILE A 182 -2.13 17.31 -4.32
N ALA A 183 -1.82 18.35 -3.54
CA ALA A 183 -0.56 19.06 -3.61
C ALA A 183 0.66 18.16 -3.37
N GLY A 184 0.50 17.11 -2.56
CA GLY A 184 1.53 16.08 -2.33
C GLY A 184 1.68 15.05 -3.45
N TRP A 185 0.82 15.04 -4.46
CA TRP A 185 0.90 14.05 -5.52
C TRP A 185 2.12 14.24 -6.44
N SER A 186 2.82 13.14 -6.73
CA SER A 186 4.02 13.17 -7.59
C SER A 186 3.72 13.71 -9.00
N GLY A 187 2.55 13.40 -9.56
CA GLY A 187 2.10 13.92 -10.85
C GLY A 187 1.93 15.44 -10.84
N LEU A 188 1.30 15.98 -9.78
CA LEU A 188 1.13 17.42 -9.64
C LEU A 188 2.48 18.11 -9.44
N GLN A 189 3.32 17.60 -8.57
CA GLN A 189 4.67 18.14 -8.34
C GLN A 189 5.54 18.09 -9.61
N SER A 190 5.39 17.05 -10.42
CA SER A 190 6.12 16.91 -11.69
C SER A 190 5.61 17.90 -12.74
N ALA A 191 4.29 18.13 -12.81
CA ALA A 191 3.69 19.15 -13.69
C ALA A 191 4.18 20.56 -13.32
N LEU A 192 4.17 20.91 -12.05
CA LEU A 192 4.66 22.22 -11.56
C LEU A 192 6.15 22.41 -11.88
N ARG A 193 7.00 21.38 -11.67
CA ARG A 193 8.41 21.45 -12.05
C ARG A 193 8.63 21.59 -13.55
N ALA A 194 7.71 21.08 -14.37
CA ALA A 194 7.71 21.25 -15.83
C ALA A 194 7.18 22.63 -16.28
N GLY A 195 6.75 23.50 -15.36
CA GLY A 195 6.24 24.83 -15.65
C GLY A 195 4.80 24.83 -16.16
N VAL A 196 4.02 23.80 -15.85
CA VAL A 196 2.59 23.76 -16.19
C VAL A 196 1.84 24.76 -15.32
N ASP A 197 1.12 25.65 -15.98
CA ASP A 197 0.15 26.53 -15.32
C ASP A 197 -1.13 25.72 -15.08
N LEU A 198 -1.42 25.42 -13.81
CA LEU A 198 -2.55 24.59 -13.45
C LEU A 198 -3.85 25.41 -13.51
N PRO A 199 -4.90 24.87 -14.14
CA PRO A 199 -6.19 25.55 -14.17
C PRO A 199 -6.82 25.57 -12.77
N GLU A 200 -7.60 26.62 -12.51
CA GLU A 200 -8.41 26.70 -11.28
C GLU A 200 -9.55 25.67 -11.29
N PRO A 201 -9.91 25.13 -10.14
CA PRO A 201 -11.10 24.29 -9.97
C PRO A 201 -12.37 25.09 -10.30
N LYS A 202 -13.44 24.39 -10.72
CA LYS A 202 -14.74 25.01 -10.99
C LYS A 202 -15.49 25.25 -9.68
N GLU A 203 -15.70 26.49 -9.32
CA GLU A 203 -16.37 26.90 -8.07
C GLU A 203 -17.81 26.42 -7.98
N ASP A 204 -18.60 26.50 -9.06
CA ASP A 204 -20.03 26.11 -9.09
C ASP A 204 -20.30 24.66 -8.60
N ASP A 205 -19.33 23.77 -8.78
CA ASP A 205 -19.43 22.38 -8.31
C ASP A 205 -19.04 22.25 -6.84
N LEU A 206 -18.19 23.13 -6.33
CA LEU A 206 -17.72 23.13 -4.93
C LEU A 206 -18.76 23.73 -3.98
N GLU A 207 -19.58 24.68 -4.42
CA GLU A 207 -20.66 25.27 -3.62
C GLU A 207 -21.70 24.23 -3.14
N LYS A 208 -21.76 23.08 -3.81
CA LYS A 208 -22.67 21.98 -3.50
C LYS A 208 -22.12 21.00 -2.44
N LEU A 209 -20.88 21.23 -2.00
CA LEU A 209 -20.24 20.35 -1.03
C LEU A 209 -20.60 20.72 0.39
N ASP A 210 -20.75 19.69 1.22
CA ASP A 210 -20.72 19.86 2.66
C ASP A 210 -19.34 20.42 3.09
N THR A 211 -19.27 20.97 4.30
CA THR A 211 -18.01 21.50 4.88
C THR A 211 -16.88 20.47 4.94
N SER A 212 -17.23 19.18 4.84
CA SER A 212 -16.29 18.07 4.72
C SER A 212 -16.91 16.92 3.95
N PHE A 213 -16.09 16.19 3.21
CA PHE A 213 -16.48 15.02 2.43
C PHE A 213 -15.54 13.85 2.67
N GLU A 214 -15.98 12.65 2.30
CA GLU A 214 -15.17 11.45 2.44
C GLU A 214 -14.28 11.25 1.22
N VAL A 215 -13.01 10.97 1.47
CA VAL A 215 -12.07 10.45 0.47
C VAL A 215 -11.68 9.03 0.86
N ARG A 216 -11.56 8.13 -0.15
CA ARG A 216 -11.25 6.72 0.05
C ARG A 216 -10.12 6.27 -0.86
N TRP A 217 -9.25 5.40 -0.34
CA TRP A 217 -8.24 4.69 -1.11
C TRP A 217 -8.49 3.20 -0.98
N PRO A 218 -8.91 2.50 -2.05
CA PRO A 218 -9.00 1.05 -2.00
C PRO A 218 -7.61 0.44 -1.84
N PHE A 219 -7.50 -0.65 -1.10
CA PHE A 219 -6.35 -1.53 -1.18
C PHE A 219 -6.47 -2.42 -2.40
N ILE A 220 -5.39 -2.48 -3.16
CA ILE A 220 -5.23 -3.35 -4.31
C ILE A 220 -3.89 -4.10 -4.20
N GLY A 221 -3.77 -5.21 -4.92
CA GLY A 221 -2.54 -5.99 -4.87
C GLY A 221 -2.75 -7.47 -5.10
N LYS A 222 -1.77 -8.25 -4.68
CA LYS A 222 -1.74 -9.70 -4.82
C LYS A 222 -1.37 -10.37 -3.52
N VAL A 223 -2.06 -11.45 -3.20
CA VAL A 223 -1.77 -12.34 -2.07
C VAL A 223 -1.69 -13.77 -2.59
N PHE A 224 -0.67 -14.49 -2.13
CA PHE A 224 -0.45 -15.90 -2.47
C PHE A 224 -0.13 -16.69 -1.20
N GLN A 225 -0.68 -17.89 -1.11
CA GLN A 225 -0.27 -18.89 -0.12
C GLN A 225 0.60 -19.92 -0.82
N MET A 226 1.77 -20.19 -0.22
CA MET A 226 2.84 -21.01 -0.80
C MET A 226 2.64 -22.49 -0.50
#